data_b69ade7dc373a050fa564dc72ee6c1cc
#
_entry.id   b69ade7dc373a050fa564dc72ee6c1cc
#
_cell.length_a   1.000
_cell.length_b   1.000
_cell.length_c   1.000
_cell.angle_alpha   90.00
_cell.angle_beta   90.00
_cell.angle_gamma   90.00
#
_symmetry.space_group_name_H-M   'P 1'
#
loop_
_entity.id
_entity.type
_entity.pdbx_description
1 polymer ?
#
loop_
_entity_poly.entity_id
_entity_poly.type
_entity_poly.pdbx_seq_one_letter_code
_entity_poly.pdbx_strand_id
1 'polypeptide(L)'
;EKMDGEDMVSFLDYFPEEKTLVFLDELNHLAENGEGVEEEYRQSRMHREEKGEANLPEQWLCGFQELQKKLNRWNCVAVSALSPRRSGWKINEEFDLTVKSVDSYNSSFELLVKDLLQYKSQGYRIALLSGSRTRAERLAKDLSEEGLNAFYSQDMDRIISPGEIMVVYGHARRGFQYPLIKFAVMTETDIFGKEQKKRKKKKKYSGNRIQDFAELSIGDLVVHEKHGLGIYRGIEKVEVDRVVKDYIKIEYRGGSNLYIL
;
A
#
# COMPACT_ATOMS: atom_id res chain seq x y z
N GLU A 1 -21.05 -19.41 -21.64
CA GLU A 1 -19.88 -20.03 -22.30
C GLU A 1 -19.15 -20.83 -21.23
N LYS A 2 -19.03 -22.16 -21.44
CA LYS A 2 -18.19 -23.00 -20.59
C LYS A 2 -16.74 -22.66 -20.96
N MET A 3 -16.03 -21.99 -20.06
CA MET A 3 -14.58 -21.93 -20.14
C MET A 3 -14.08 -23.36 -19.84
N ASP A 4 -13.63 -24.06 -20.85
CA ASP A 4 -12.93 -25.34 -20.66
C ASP A 4 -11.58 -25.00 -19.98
N GLY A 5 -11.32 -25.61 -18.82
CA GLY A 5 -10.15 -25.33 -17.99
C GLY A 5 -8.79 -25.71 -18.62
N GLU A 6 -8.79 -26.19 -19.86
CA GLU A 6 -7.58 -26.55 -20.59
C GLU A 6 -6.76 -25.33 -21.06
N ASP A 7 -7.37 -24.12 -21.10
CA ASP A 7 -6.70 -22.87 -21.51
C ASP A 7 -6.21 -22.01 -20.34
N MET A 8 -6.31 -22.50 -19.10
CA MET A 8 -5.88 -21.74 -17.92
C MET A 8 -4.36 -21.91 -17.71
N VAL A 9 -3.66 -20.78 -17.77
CA VAL A 9 -2.21 -20.71 -17.48
C VAL A 9 -1.96 -19.91 -16.24
N SER A 10 -0.89 -20.22 -15.51
CA SER A 10 -0.47 -19.46 -14.35
C SER A 10 0.01 -18.06 -14.77
N PHE A 11 -0.22 -17.05 -13.95
CA PHE A 11 0.37 -15.72 -14.17
C PHE A 11 1.90 -15.77 -14.32
N LEU A 12 2.56 -16.69 -13.63
CA LEU A 12 4.01 -16.88 -13.74
C LEU A 12 4.44 -17.36 -15.15
N ASP A 13 3.58 -18.05 -15.86
CA ASP A 13 3.91 -18.59 -17.20
C ASP A 13 4.08 -17.49 -18.27
N TYR A 14 3.66 -16.24 -17.96
CA TYR A 14 3.90 -15.08 -18.83
C TYR A 14 5.34 -14.54 -18.72
N PHE A 15 6.12 -15.00 -17.76
CA PHE A 15 7.48 -14.51 -17.52
C PHE A 15 8.52 -15.60 -17.78
N PRO A 16 9.57 -15.32 -18.55
CA PRO A 16 10.64 -16.29 -18.76
C PRO A 16 11.44 -16.48 -17.46
N GLU A 17 11.51 -17.72 -16.98
CA GLU A 17 12.14 -18.11 -15.70
C GLU A 17 13.59 -17.60 -15.59
N GLU A 18 14.37 -17.73 -16.67
CA GLU A 18 15.79 -17.35 -16.69
C GLU A 18 16.05 -15.83 -16.68
N LYS A 19 15.06 -15.02 -17.07
CA LYS A 19 15.20 -13.56 -17.20
C LYS A 19 14.42 -12.79 -16.16
N THR A 20 13.78 -13.49 -15.21
CA THR A 20 12.89 -12.87 -14.23
C THR A 20 13.48 -13.03 -12.84
N LEU A 21 13.53 -11.93 -12.10
CA LEU A 21 13.84 -11.90 -10.69
C LEU A 21 12.54 -11.65 -9.89
N VAL A 22 12.22 -12.55 -8.98
CA VAL A 22 11.03 -12.46 -8.15
C VAL A 22 11.40 -11.99 -6.75
N PHE A 23 10.72 -10.96 -6.26
CA PHE A 23 10.84 -10.53 -4.88
C PHE A 23 9.67 -11.10 -4.06
N LEU A 24 9.99 -11.81 -2.99
CA LEU A 24 9.04 -12.40 -2.06
C LEU A 24 9.07 -11.61 -0.76
N ASP A 25 7.98 -10.93 -0.45
CA ASP A 25 7.85 -10.12 0.75
C ASP A 25 7.20 -10.93 1.86
N GLU A 26 7.88 -11.06 3.01
CA GLU A 26 7.41 -11.76 4.21
C GLU A 26 6.95 -13.19 3.94
N LEU A 27 7.89 -14.13 3.81
CA LEU A 27 7.61 -15.54 3.47
C LEU A 27 6.55 -16.21 4.35
N ASN A 28 6.46 -15.84 5.64
CA ASN A 28 5.43 -16.37 6.54
C ASN A 28 4.04 -15.90 6.13
N HIS A 29 3.87 -14.62 5.84
CA HIS A 29 2.61 -14.04 5.38
C HIS A 29 2.21 -14.59 4.01
N LEU A 30 3.18 -14.83 3.15
CA LEU A 30 2.92 -15.44 1.84
C LEU A 30 2.34 -16.85 2.00
N ALA A 31 2.89 -17.64 2.94
CA ALA A 31 2.37 -18.98 3.25
C ALA A 31 0.97 -18.91 3.86
N GLU A 32 0.77 -18.10 4.89
CA GLU A 32 -0.52 -17.93 5.57
C GLU A 32 -1.63 -17.48 4.59
N ASN A 33 -1.33 -16.52 3.74
CA ASN A 33 -2.26 -16.03 2.72
C ASN A 33 -2.56 -17.11 1.66
N GLY A 34 -1.55 -17.85 1.22
CA GLY A 34 -1.71 -18.94 0.25
C GLY A 34 -2.61 -20.06 0.80
N GLU A 35 -2.34 -20.52 2.00
CA GLU A 35 -3.17 -21.53 2.69
C GLU A 35 -4.60 -21.02 2.94
N GLY A 36 -4.74 -19.72 3.28
CA GLY A 36 -6.04 -19.07 3.45
C GLY A 36 -6.88 -19.08 2.16
N VAL A 37 -6.27 -18.72 1.03
CA VAL A 37 -6.94 -18.75 -0.28
C VAL A 37 -7.36 -20.16 -0.67
N GLU A 38 -6.53 -21.18 -0.41
CA GLU A 38 -6.89 -22.59 -0.65
C GLU A 38 -8.12 -23.01 0.18
N GLU A 39 -8.14 -22.62 1.45
CA GLU A 39 -9.25 -22.93 2.35
C GLU A 39 -10.54 -22.25 1.91
N GLU A 40 -10.49 -20.95 1.56
CA GLU A 40 -11.65 -20.22 1.05
C GLU A 40 -12.19 -20.83 -0.25
N TYR A 41 -11.29 -21.23 -1.15
CA TYR A 41 -11.68 -21.91 -2.38
C TYR A 41 -12.35 -23.25 -2.13
N ARG A 42 -11.81 -24.05 -1.20
CA ARG A 42 -12.39 -25.34 -0.78
C ARG A 42 -13.79 -25.15 -0.18
N GLN A 43 -13.95 -24.18 0.70
CA GLN A 43 -15.25 -23.87 1.31
C GLN A 43 -16.27 -23.39 0.27
N SER A 44 -15.85 -22.58 -0.68
CA SER A 44 -16.70 -22.14 -1.78
C SER A 44 -17.18 -23.30 -2.63
N ARG A 45 -16.29 -24.27 -2.94
CA ARG A 45 -16.66 -25.49 -3.67
C ARG A 45 -17.69 -26.33 -2.89
N MET A 46 -17.46 -26.58 -1.62
CA MET A 46 -18.39 -27.33 -0.75
C MET A 46 -19.77 -26.69 -0.70
N HIS A 47 -19.80 -25.37 -0.53
CA HIS A 47 -21.09 -24.64 -0.46
C HIS A 47 -21.88 -24.69 -1.77
N ARG A 48 -21.21 -24.65 -2.92
CA ARG A 48 -21.85 -24.82 -4.24
C ARG A 48 -22.39 -26.25 -4.43
N GLU A 49 -21.63 -27.24 -3.98
CA GLU A 49 -22.06 -28.63 -4.02
C GLU A 49 -23.31 -28.86 -3.17
N GLU A 50 -23.35 -28.33 -1.93
CA GLU A 50 -24.53 -28.37 -1.07
C GLU A 50 -25.76 -27.74 -1.68
N LYS A 51 -25.59 -26.70 -2.51
CA LYS A 51 -26.68 -26.04 -3.24
C LYS A 51 -27.07 -26.71 -4.54
N GLY A 52 -26.38 -27.76 -4.95
CA GLY A 52 -26.58 -28.43 -6.24
C GLY A 52 -26.16 -27.57 -7.44
N GLU A 53 -25.31 -26.56 -7.24
CA GLU A 53 -24.75 -25.74 -8.29
C GLU A 53 -23.55 -26.43 -8.97
N ALA A 54 -23.23 -26.01 -10.21
CA ALA A 54 -22.03 -26.48 -10.89
C ALA A 54 -20.77 -26.17 -10.06
N ASN A 55 -19.98 -27.20 -9.78
CA ASN A 55 -18.79 -27.03 -8.97
C ASN A 55 -17.66 -26.35 -9.75
N LEU A 56 -16.79 -25.66 -9.03
CA LEU A 56 -15.58 -25.06 -9.59
C LEU A 56 -14.53 -26.17 -9.79
N PRO A 57 -13.87 -26.24 -10.96
CA PRO A 57 -12.81 -27.23 -11.19
C PRO A 57 -11.66 -27.06 -10.20
N GLU A 58 -11.16 -28.14 -9.65
CA GLU A 58 -10.06 -28.11 -8.67
C GLU A 58 -8.78 -27.50 -9.22
N GLN A 59 -8.52 -27.76 -10.50
CA GLN A 59 -7.35 -27.28 -11.23
C GLN A 59 -7.31 -25.76 -11.47
N TRP A 60 -8.36 -25.02 -11.15
CA TRP A 60 -8.38 -23.55 -11.33
C TRP A 60 -7.58 -22.81 -10.27
N LEU A 61 -7.25 -23.44 -9.16
CA LEU A 61 -6.38 -22.87 -8.15
C LEU A 61 -5.07 -23.68 -8.11
N CYS A 62 -3.97 -23.00 -8.32
CA CYS A 62 -2.64 -23.54 -8.03
C CYS A 62 -2.43 -23.52 -6.52
N GLY A 63 -2.22 -24.66 -5.90
CA GLY A 63 -1.96 -24.76 -4.47
C GLY A 63 -0.66 -24.07 -4.07
N PHE A 64 -0.60 -23.56 -2.84
CA PHE A 64 0.57 -22.84 -2.34
C PHE A 64 1.86 -23.68 -2.41
N GLN A 65 1.78 -24.94 -2.08
CA GLN A 65 2.94 -25.85 -2.17
C GLN A 65 3.43 -26.04 -3.59
N GLU A 66 2.53 -26.07 -4.58
CA GLU A 66 2.89 -26.16 -5.99
C GLU A 66 3.53 -24.85 -6.48
N LEU A 67 2.95 -23.71 -6.10
CA LEU A 67 3.52 -22.38 -6.35
C LEU A 67 4.92 -22.27 -5.75
N GLN A 68 5.12 -22.72 -4.52
CA GLN A 68 6.42 -22.72 -3.84
C GLN A 68 7.45 -23.59 -4.57
N LYS A 69 7.05 -24.78 -5.06
CA LYS A 69 7.93 -25.63 -5.86
C LYS A 69 8.33 -24.95 -7.21
N LYS A 70 7.40 -24.25 -7.84
CA LYS A 70 7.70 -23.47 -9.05
C LYS A 70 8.71 -22.34 -8.71
N LEU A 71 8.43 -21.54 -7.68
CA LEU A 71 9.29 -20.41 -7.28
C LEU A 71 10.69 -20.84 -6.84
N ASN A 72 10.86 -22.03 -6.27
CA ASN A 72 12.16 -22.58 -5.92
C ASN A 72 13.10 -22.84 -7.12
N ARG A 73 12.59 -22.79 -8.33
CA ARG A 73 13.38 -22.91 -9.59
C ARG A 73 13.74 -21.56 -10.17
N TRP A 74 13.08 -20.49 -9.70
CA TRP A 74 13.26 -19.13 -10.17
C TRP A 74 14.35 -18.41 -9.39
N ASN A 75 14.87 -17.33 -9.97
CA ASN A 75 15.73 -16.40 -9.23
C ASN A 75 14.84 -15.58 -8.29
N CYS A 76 14.91 -15.89 -7.01
CA CYS A 76 14.10 -15.23 -6.00
C CYS A 76 14.96 -14.52 -4.97
N VAL A 77 14.49 -13.36 -4.52
CA VAL A 77 15.00 -12.65 -3.34
C VAL A 77 13.86 -12.54 -2.34
N ALA A 78 14.01 -13.22 -1.21
CA ALA A 78 13.05 -13.12 -0.10
C ALA A 78 13.51 -12.04 0.89
N VAL A 79 12.59 -11.19 1.30
CA VAL A 79 12.80 -10.15 2.31
C VAL A 79 11.84 -10.39 3.47
N SER A 80 12.36 -10.51 4.70
CA SER A 80 11.57 -10.72 5.89
C SER A 80 12.09 -9.88 7.04
N ALA A 81 11.21 -9.27 7.82
CA ALA A 81 11.59 -8.50 9.01
C ALA A 81 12.02 -9.40 10.18
N LEU A 82 11.47 -10.62 10.23
CA LEU A 82 11.82 -11.64 11.20
C LEU A 82 12.32 -12.89 10.48
N SER A 83 13.07 -13.71 11.17
CA SER A 83 13.55 -14.98 10.61
C SER A 83 12.36 -15.82 10.10
N PRO A 84 12.28 -16.07 8.80
CA PRO A 84 11.15 -16.78 8.23
C PRO A 84 11.20 -18.27 8.51
N ARG A 85 10.03 -18.93 8.49
CA ARG A 85 9.97 -20.40 8.43
C ARG A 85 10.55 -20.85 7.10
N ARG A 86 11.58 -21.66 7.16
CA ARG A 86 12.30 -22.13 5.94
C ARG A 86 11.63 -23.33 5.27
N SER A 87 10.57 -23.86 5.84
CA SER A 87 9.88 -25.05 5.33
C SER A 87 9.47 -24.89 3.86
N GLY A 88 9.96 -25.77 3.01
CA GLY A 88 9.64 -25.80 1.59
C GLY A 88 10.37 -24.80 0.70
N TRP A 89 11.18 -23.89 1.26
CA TRP A 89 11.98 -22.92 0.48
C TRP A 89 13.42 -23.39 0.31
N LYS A 90 13.93 -23.29 -0.92
CA LYS A 90 15.33 -23.51 -1.23
C LYS A 90 16.10 -22.21 -1.06
N ILE A 91 16.80 -22.07 0.06
CA ILE A 91 17.61 -20.90 0.38
C ILE A 91 19.08 -21.23 0.05
N ASN A 92 19.68 -20.49 -0.85
CA ASN A 92 21.08 -20.64 -1.22
C ASN A 92 21.99 -19.81 -0.32
N GLU A 93 21.61 -18.55 -0.06
CA GLU A 93 22.36 -17.60 0.76
C GLU A 93 21.38 -16.79 1.63
N GLU A 94 21.85 -16.37 2.80
CA GLU A 94 21.08 -15.58 3.75
C GLU A 94 21.93 -14.43 4.27
N PHE A 95 21.37 -13.23 4.28
CA PHE A 95 22.03 -12.02 4.76
C PHE A 95 21.20 -11.38 5.85
N ASP A 96 21.80 -11.11 6.99
CA ASP A 96 21.18 -10.32 8.05
C ASP A 96 21.55 -8.85 7.89
N LEU A 97 20.54 -8.02 7.63
CA LEU A 97 20.70 -6.59 7.44
C LEU A 97 20.16 -5.84 8.66
N THR A 98 21.07 -5.35 9.52
CA THR A 98 20.68 -4.46 10.61
C THR A 98 20.20 -3.13 10.08
N VAL A 99 18.87 -2.95 9.99
CA VAL A 99 18.23 -1.72 9.54
C VAL A 99 17.48 -1.09 10.71
N LYS A 100 17.62 0.23 10.89
CA LYS A 100 16.85 1.01 11.87
C LYS A 100 16.02 2.06 11.15
N SER A 101 14.86 2.38 11.70
CA SER A 101 14.07 3.53 11.24
C SER A 101 14.76 4.83 11.65
N VAL A 102 14.56 5.87 10.87
CA VAL A 102 14.92 7.24 11.24
C VAL A 102 13.79 7.83 12.08
N ASP A 103 14.13 8.60 13.11
CA ASP A 103 13.16 9.29 13.94
C ASP A 103 12.44 10.40 13.15
N SER A 104 11.22 10.72 13.57
CA SER A 104 10.47 11.80 12.97
C SER A 104 10.74 13.11 13.70
N TYR A 105 11.14 14.14 12.97
CA TYR A 105 11.48 15.46 13.54
C TYR A 105 10.28 16.40 13.69
N ASN A 106 9.12 16.03 13.11
CA ASN A 106 7.86 16.79 13.26
C ASN A 106 8.01 18.31 12.98
N SER A 107 8.78 18.66 11.95
CA SER A 107 9.12 20.04 11.56
C SER A 107 10.05 20.79 12.55
N SER A 108 10.70 20.09 13.48
CA SER A 108 11.73 20.70 14.31
C SER A 108 13.07 20.66 13.59
N PHE A 109 13.43 21.76 12.95
CA PHE A 109 14.71 21.89 12.24
C PHE A 109 15.92 21.82 13.20
N GLU A 110 15.78 22.34 14.40
CA GLU A 110 16.84 22.29 15.42
C GLU A 110 17.19 20.86 15.85
N LEU A 111 16.16 20.01 16.04
CA LEU A 111 16.38 18.59 16.35
C LEU A 111 17.05 17.85 15.19
N LEU A 112 16.61 18.13 13.96
CA LEU A 112 17.23 17.59 12.76
C LEU A 112 18.71 17.95 12.69
N VAL A 113 19.05 19.23 12.85
CA VAL A 113 20.46 19.71 12.81
C VAL A 113 21.29 19.05 13.89
N LYS A 114 20.77 18.96 15.11
CA LYS A 114 21.45 18.30 16.23
C LYS A 114 21.79 16.85 15.91
N ASP A 115 20.83 16.09 15.41
CA ASP A 115 21.05 14.68 15.06
C ASP A 115 21.99 14.53 13.86
N LEU A 116 21.87 15.40 12.85
CA LEU A 116 22.78 15.41 11.70
C LEU A 116 24.23 15.72 12.11
N LEU A 117 24.45 16.60 13.07
CA LEU A 117 25.77 16.86 13.65
C LEU A 117 26.32 15.62 14.37
N GLN A 118 25.46 14.88 15.09
CA GLN A 118 25.82 13.62 15.71
C GLN A 118 26.19 12.56 14.66
N TYR A 119 25.36 12.39 13.61
CA TYR A 119 25.66 11.49 12.50
C TYR A 119 26.99 11.86 11.79
N LYS A 120 27.21 13.16 11.56
CA LYS A 120 28.47 13.67 10.99
C LYS A 120 29.67 13.28 11.86
N SER A 121 29.58 13.47 13.19
CA SER A 121 30.68 13.11 14.12
C SER A 121 30.98 11.61 14.14
N GLN A 122 29.97 10.77 13.89
CA GLN A 122 30.09 9.32 13.78
C GLN A 122 30.56 8.85 12.40
N GLY A 123 30.70 9.77 11.45
CA GLY A 123 31.13 9.47 10.08
C GLY A 123 30.07 8.83 9.20
N TYR A 124 28.78 9.11 9.46
CA TYR A 124 27.72 8.67 8.59
C TYR A 124 27.74 9.39 7.24
N ARG A 125 27.31 8.67 6.21
CA ARG A 125 27.00 9.19 4.88
C ARG A 125 25.48 9.30 4.81
N ILE A 126 24.98 10.49 4.46
CA ILE A 126 23.53 10.75 4.55
C ILE A 126 23.00 11.19 3.20
N ALA A 127 21.90 10.56 2.76
CA ALA A 127 21.10 11.00 1.63
C ALA A 127 19.76 11.55 2.14
N LEU A 128 19.48 12.82 1.82
CA LEU A 128 18.19 13.45 2.11
C LEU A 128 17.36 13.50 0.83
N LEU A 129 16.17 12.91 0.87
CA LEU A 129 15.24 12.88 -0.25
C LEU A 129 14.19 13.98 -0.09
N SER A 130 14.12 14.87 -1.07
CA SER A 130 13.10 15.94 -1.12
C SER A 130 12.20 15.77 -2.34
N GLY A 131 10.92 16.03 -2.16
CA GLY A 131 9.89 15.90 -3.19
C GLY A 131 9.92 16.99 -4.28
N SER A 132 10.88 17.95 -4.22
CA SER A 132 11.05 19.01 -5.19
C SER A 132 12.52 19.42 -5.28
N ARG A 133 13.02 19.65 -6.49
CA ARG A 133 14.40 20.10 -6.73
C ARG A 133 14.70 21.44 -6.01
N THR A 134 13.80 22.41 -6.12
CA THR A 134 13.94 23.71 -5.45
C THR A 134 13.99 23.60 -3.94
N ARG A 135 13.19 22.70 -3.35
CA ARG A 135 13.23 22.41 -1.90
C ARG A 135 14.53 21.72 -1.52
N ALA A 136 15.02 20.78 -2.34
CA ALA A 136 16.29 20.11 -2.11
C ALA A 136 17.47 21.08 -2.07
N GLU A 137 17.53 22.00 -3.04
CA GLU A 137 18.57 23.05 -3.09
C GLU A 137 18.50 23.96 -1.86
N ARG A 138 17.30 24.39 -1.47
CA ARG A 138 17.11 25.24 -0.30
C ARG A 138 17.50 24.50 0.98
N LEU A 139 17.06 23.25 1.16
CA LEU A 139 17.40 22.44 2.32
C LEU A 139 18.91 22.22 2.44
N ALA A 140 19.59 21.95 1.34
CA ALA A 140 21.04 21.82 1.31
C ALA A 140 21.75 23.11 1.79
N LYS A 141 21.24 24.27 1.32
CA LYS A 141 21.77 25.57 1.72
C LYS A 141 21.54 25.83 3.22
N ASP A 142 20.30 25.65 3.69
CA ASP A 142 19.92 25.87 5.10
C ASP A 142 20.78 24.98 6.03
N LEU A 143 21.01 23.71 5.67
CA LEU A 143 21.88 22.80 6.43
C LEU A 143 23.36 23.20 6.37
N SER A 144 23.82 23.73 5.25
CA SER A 144 25.20 24.23 5.11
C SER A 144 25.45 25.46 5.99
N GLU A 145 24.46 26.35 6.13
CA GLU A 145 24.51 27.52 7.01
C GLU A 145 24.63 27.11 8.51
N GLU A 146 24.10 25.94 8.88
CA GLU A 146 24.24 25.32 10.21
C GLU A 146 25.58 24.58 10.41
N GLY A 147 26.54 24.69 9.48
CA GLY A 147 27.87 24.08 9.60
C GLY A 147 27.94 22.61 9.25
N LEU A 148 26.92 22.09 8.59
CA LEU A 148 26.89 20.73 8.04
C LEU A 148 27.52 20.69 6.64
N ASN A 149 28.15 19.56 6.28
CA ASN A 149 28.69 19.35 4.93
C ASN A 149 27.54 18.91 3.99
N ALA A 150 26.57 19.77 3.81
CA ALA A 150 25.39 19.52 2.98
C ALA A 150 25.52 20.13 1.60
N PHE A 151 25.12 19.39 0.57
CA PHE A 151 25.12 19.85 -0.79
C PHE A 151 23.96 19.23 -1.58
N TYR A 152 23.46 19.97 -2.59
CA TYR A 152 22.49 19.45 -3.53
C TYR A 152 23.21 18.74 -4.69
N SER A 153 22.68 17.58 -5.11
CA SER A 153 23.12 16.88 -6.31
C SER A 153 21.96 16.48 -7.20
N GLN A 154 22.16 16.56 -8.50
CA GLN A 154 21.27 15.98 -9.50
C GLN A 154 21.72 14.56 -9.88
N ASP A 155 22.97 14.25 -9.63
CA ASP A 155 23.56 12.95 -9.85
C ASP A 155 23.33 12.08 -8.59
N MET A 156 22.51 11.05 -8.74
CA MET A 156 22.19 10.10 -7.67
C MET A 156 23.27 9.05 -7.50
N ASP A 157 24.15 8.86 -8.49
CA ASP A 157 25.24 7.88 -8.47
C ASP A 157 26.50 8.45 -7.81
N ARG A 158 26.49 9.74 -7.45
CA ARG A 158 27.60 10.37 -6.74
C ARG A 158 27.85 9.68 -5.40
N ILE A 159 29.10 9.30 -5.17
CA ILE A 159 29.53 8.72 -3.90
C ILE A 159 29.51 9.80 -2.81
N ILE A 160 28.85 9.50 -1.70
CA ILE A 160 28.79 10.34 -0.51
C ILE A 160 29.97 9.97 0.38
N SER A 161 30.80 10.92 0.76
CA SER A 161 31.91 10.73 1.69
C SER A 161 31.43 10.69 3.16
N PRO A 162 32.21 10.08 4.09
CA PRO A 162 31.88 10.11 5.50
C PRO A 162 31.70 11.54 6.03
N GLY A 163 30.58 11.80 6.71
CA GLY A 163 30.24 13.12 7.24
C GLY A 163 29.61 14.08 6.22
N GLU A 164 29.41 13.67 4.98
CA GLU A 164 28.68 14.43 3.97
C GLU A 164 27.19 14.13 3.98
N ILE A 165 26.41 15.12 3.61
CA ILE A 165 24.96 15.07 3.46
C ILE A 165 24.61 15.47 2.03
N MET A 166 24.21 14.50 1.23
CA MET A 166 23.75 14.75 -0.13
C MET A 166 22.23 14.92 -0.14
N VAL A 167 21.74 16.05 -0.60
CA VAL A 167 20.33 16.32 -0.78
C VAL A 167 19.96 16.12 -2.24
N VAL A 168 18.99 15.27 -2.53
CA VAL A 168 18.57 14.92 -3.89
C VAL A 168 17.05 14.99 -4.04
N TYR A 169 16.61 15.14 -5.28
CA TYR A 169 15.20 14.94 -5.62
C TYR A 169 14.88 13.44 -5.59
N GLY A 170 13.91 13.06 -4.78
CA GLY A 170 13.48 11.65 -4.69
C GLY A 170 12.37 11.46 -3.67
N HIS A 171 11.79 10.28 -3.70
CA HIS A 171 10.72 9.89 -2.80
C HIS A 171 10.98 8.52 -2.21
N ALA A 172 10.84 8.42 -0.89
CA ALA A 172 10.70 7.15 -0.20
C ALA A 172 9.57 7.28 0.84
N ARG A 173 9.02 6.17 1.24
CA ARG A 173 7.90 6.15 2.20
C ARG A 173 8.35 6.59 3.59
N ARG A 174 9.55 6.18 3.99
CA ARG A 174 10.21 6.51 5.27
C ARG A 174 11.72 6.43 5.10
N GLY A 175 12.43 7.16 5.95
CA GLY A 175 13.86 7.05 6.08
C GLY A 175 14.27 5.78 6.84
N PHE A 176 15.51 5.40 6.63
CA PHE A 176 16.13 4.25 7.25
C PHE A 176 17.64 4.48 7.42
N GLN A 177 18.26 3.72 8.29
CA GLN A 177 19.69 3.74 8.47
C GLN A 177 20.27 2.33 8.56
N TYR A 178 21.44 2.18 8.01
CA TYR A 178 22.30 1.00 8.13
C TYR A 178 23.49 1.33 9.06
N PRO A 179 23.38 1.04 10.37
CA PRO A 179 24.42 1.43 11.34
C PRO A 179 25.79 0.80 11.07
N LEU A 180 25.81 -0.44 10.58
CA LEU A 180 27.06 -1.17 10.33
C LEU A 180 27.91 -0.52 9.24
N ILE A 181 27.29 0.06 8.23
CA ILE A 181 27.98 0.75 7.13
C ILE A 181 27.92 2.27 7.27
N LYS A 182 27.34 2.77 8.36
CA LYS A 182 27.18 4.20 8.66
C LYS A 182 26.54 4.97 7.49
N PHE A 183 25.41 4.48 7.00
CA PHE A 183 24.65 5.08 5.94
C PHE A 183 23.21 5.33 6.38
N ALA A 184 22.69 6.51 6.10
CA ALA A 184 21.31 6.85 6.40
C ALA A 184 20.62 7.54 5.21
N VAL A 185 19.37 7.19 5.02
CA VAL A 185 18.45 7.86 4.10
C VAL A 185 17.35 8.50 4.93
N MET A 186 17.12 9.79 4.74
CA MET A 186 16.04 10.53 5.38
C MET A 186 15.12 11.11 4.31
N THR A 187 13.86 11.24 4.61
CA THR A 187 12.87 11.76 3.68
C THR A 187 12.27 13.06 4.20
N GLU A 188 11.73 13.84 3.30
CA GLU A 188 10.98 15.06 3.65
C GLU A 188 9.84 14.76 4.64
N THR A 189 9.24 13.55 4.57
CA THR A 189 8.20 13.10 5.49
C THR A 189 8.73 12.89 6.92
N ASP A 190 9.97 12.44 7.07
CA ASP A 190 10.59 12.26 8.38
C ASP A 190 10.94 13.63 9.00
N ILE A 191 11.37 14.58 8.15
CA ILE A 191 11.78 15.93 8.57
C ILE A 191 10.57 16.78 8.94
N PHE A 192 9.61 16.90 8.04
CA PHE A 192 8.47 17.84 8.16
C PHE A 192 7.16 17.19 8.62
N GLY A 193 7.16 15.87 8.82
CA GLY A 193 5.94 15.08 9.05
C GLY A 193 5.15 14.86 7.76
N LYS A 194 4.14 14.01 7.81
CA LYS A 194 3.21 13.87 6.69
C LYS A 194 2.53 15.23 6.49
N GLU A 195 2.66 15.81 5.30
CA GLU A 195 1.70 16.82 4.89
C GLU A 195 0.32 16.24 5.17
N GLN A 196 -0.34 16.76 6.20
CA GLN A 196 -1.76 16.55 6.31
C GLN A 196 -2.30 17.16 5.02
N LYS A 197 -2.57 16.30 4.01
CA LYS A 197 -3.45 16.71 2.92
C LYS A 197 -4.60 17.34 3.66
N LYS A 198 -4.67 18.70 3.67
CA LYS A 198 -5.81 19.44 4.23
C LYS A 198 -6.98 18.72 3.64
N ARG A 199 -7.62 17.85 4.41
CA ARG A 199 -8.88 17.22 4.01
C ARG A 199 -9.66 18.43 3.58
N LYS A 200 -9.91 18.55 2.25
CA LYS A 200 -10.82 19.60 1.74
C LYS A 200 -11.96 19.54 2.72
N LYS A 201 -12.11 20.64 3.54
CA LYS A 201 -13.16 20.69 4.56
C LYS A 201 -14.40 20.23 3.84
N LYS A 202 -14.88 19.01 4.13
CA LYS A 202 -16.14 18.55 3.59
C LYS A 202 -17.06 19.70 3.94
N LYS A 203 -17.64 20.36 2.93
CA LYS A 203 -18.61 21.43 3.16
C LYS A 203 -19.58 20.81 4.14
N LYS A 204 -19.62 21.34 5.37
CA LYS A 204 -20.60 20.94 6.36
C LYS A 204 -21.92 21.40 5.76
N TYR A 205 -22.65 20.50 5.13
CA TYR A 205 -24.01 20.75 4.78
C TYR A 205 -24.74 20.89 6.12
N SER A 206 -25.43 22.03 6.31
CA SER A 206 -26.26 22.26 7.49
C SER A 206 -27.57 21.49 7.28
N GLY A 207 -27.53 20.19 7.44
CA GLY A 207 -28.69 19.31 7.41
C GLY A 207 -28.71 18.46 8.68
N ASN A 208 -29.88 18.11 9.15
CA ASN A 208 -30.06 17.14 10.21
C ASN A 208 -29.71 15.74 9.67
N ARG A 209 -29.01 14.97 10.50
CA ARG A 209 -28.76 13.55 10.15
C ARG A 209 -30.07 12.81 10.32
N ILE A 210 -30.52 12.17 9.24
CA ILE A 210 -31.73 11.36 9.23
C ILE A 210 -31.48 10.18 10.17
N GLN A 211 -32.25 10.10 11.25
CA GLN A 211 -32.19 9.00 12.21
C GLN A 211 -33.31 7.98 11.97
N ASP A 212 -34.41 8.43 11.39
CA ASP A 212 -35.55 7.59 11.00
C ASP A 212 -36.01 7.96 9.60
N PHE A 213 -36.13 6.98 8.73
CA PHE A 213 -36.60 7.19 7.35
C PHE A 213 -38.13 7.47 7.27
N ALA A 214 -38.87 7.22 8.37
CA ALA A 214 -40.29 7.56 8.48
C ALA A 214 -40.54 9.08 8.49
N GLU A 215 -39.51 9.89 8.77
CA GLU A 215 -39.64 11.36 8.74
C GLU A 215 -39.48 11.96 7.34
N LEU A 216 -39.13 11.16 6.33
CA LEU A 216 -38.93 11.63 4.96
C LEU A 216 -40.23 11.60 4.15
N SER A 217 -40.52 12.71 3.52
CA SER A 217 -41.63 12.83 2.52
C SER A 217 -41.08 12.70 1.10
N ILE A 218 -41.83 12.03 0.23
CA ILE A 218 -41.47 11.92 -1.19
C ILE A 218 -41.33 13.33 -1.78
N GLY A 219 -40.16 13.60 -2.37
CA GLY A 219 -39.82 14.92 -2.90
C GLY A 219 -38.79 15.67 -2.06
N ASP A 220 -38.49 15.21 -0.86
CA ASP A 220 -37.49 15.84 -0.01
C ASP A 220 -36.08 15.77 -0.62
N LEU A 221 -35.33 16.85 -0.38
CA LEU A 221 -33.92 16.92 -0.77
C LEU A 221 -33.05 16.21 0.26
N VAL A 222 -32.40 15.14 -0.17
CA VAL A 222 -31.52 14.32 0.66
C VAL A 222 -30.09 14.37 0.17
N VAL A 223 -29.15 14.26 1.08
CA VAL A 223 -27.71 14.26 0.75
C VAL A 223 -27.12 12.90 1.09
N HIS A 224 -26.73 12.16 0.07
CA HIS A 224 -25.98 10.93 0.25
C HIS A 224 -24.49 11.24 0.43
N GLU A 225 -23.82 10.61 1.39
CA GLU A 225 -22.41 10.92 1.74
C GLU A 225 -21.44 10.83 0.56
N LYS A 226 -21.63 9.84 -0.33
CA LYS A 226 -20.77 9.59 -1.49
C LYS A 226 -21.30 10.19 -2.79
N HIS A 227 -22.61 10.28 -2.96
CA HIS A 227 -23.26 10.66 -4.24
C HIS A 227 -23.81 12.08 -4.24
N GLY A 228 -23.84 12.76 -3.10
CA GLY A 228 -24.25 14.16 -3.00
C GLY A 228 -25.78 14.34 -2.93
N LEU A 229 -26.28 15.47 -3.45
CA LEU A 229 -27.66 15.90 -3.35
C LEU A 229 -28.54 15.14 -4.34
N GLY A 230 -29.64 14.58 -3.84
CA GLY A 230 -30.67 13.90 -4.62
C GLY A 230 -32.06 14.17 -4.05
N ILE A 231 -33.10 13.65 -4.70
CA ILE A 231 -34.51 13.77 -4.32
C ILE A 231 -34.97 12.40 -3.84
N TYR A 232 -35.51 12.33 -2.64
CA TYR A 232 -36.13 11.11 -2.12
C TYR A 232 -37.39 10.75 -2.89
N ARG A 233 -37.47 9.54 -3.41
CA ARG A 233 -38.59 9.03 -4.22
C ARG A 233 -39.41 7.93 -3.53
N GLY A 234 -39.18 7.72 -2.24
CA GLY A 234 -39.87 6.70 -1.47
C GLY A 234 -39.09 5.38 -1.37
N ILE A 235 -39.79 4.37 -0.87
CA ILE A 235 -39.28 3.00 -0.74
C ILE A 235 -39.85 2.17 -1.88
N GLU A 236 -38.99 1.46 -2.59
CA GLU A 236 -39.37 0.59 -3.70
C GLU A 236 -38.91 -0.84 -3.41
N LYS A 237 -39.81 -1.80 -3.63
CA LYS A 237 -39.47 -3.22 -3.51
C LYS A 237 -38.72 -3.68 -4.75
N VAL A 238 -37.47 -4.10 -4.58
CA VAL A 238 -36.64 -4.61 -5.66
C VAL A 238 -36.30 -6.07 -5.38
N GLU A 239 -36.54 -6.91 -6.36
CA GLU A 239 -36.13 -8.31 -6.29
C GLU A 239 -34.69 -8.46 -6.80
N VAL A 240 -33.81 -8.89 -5.91
CA VAL A 240 -32.41 -9.22 -6.24
C VAL A 240 -32.18 -10.66 -5.77
N ASP A 241 -31.71 -11.51 -6.67
CA ASP A 241 -31.42 -12.93 -6.39
C ASP A 241 -32.62 -13.70 -5.78
N ARG A 242 -33.83 -13.47 -6.30
CA ARG A 242 -35.09 -14.05 -5.82
C ARG A 242 -35.51 -13.66 -4.38
N VAL A 243 -34.86 -12.63 -3.83
CA VAL A 243 -35.21 -12.08 -2.52
C VAL A 243 -35.73 -10.67 -2.73
N VAL A 244 -36.99 -10.41 -2.32
CA VAL A 244 -37.59 -9.07 -2.37
C VAL A 244 -37.15 -8.30 -1.14
N LYS A 245 -36.51 -7.14 -1.35
CA LYS A 245 -36.08 -6.23 -0.29
C LYS A 245 -36.59 -4.83 -0.55
N ASP A 246 -36.84 -4.08 0.52
CA ASP A 246 -37.19 -2.69 0.47
C ASP A 246 -35.97 -1.81 0.30
N TYR A 247 -35.95 -1.00 -0.75
CA TYR A 247 -34.88 -0.06 -1.04
C TYR A 247 -35.37 1.37 -1.01
N ILE A 248 -34.59 2.26 -0.43
CA ILE A 248 -34.77 3.70 -0.53
C ILE A 248 -34.33 4.15 -1.90
N LYS A 249 -35.22 4.79 -2.63
CA LYS A 249 -34.96 5.33 -3.96
C LYS A 249 -34.62 6.81 -3.89
N ILE A 250 -33.45 7.18 -4.40
CA ILE A 250 -32.99 8.57 -4.52
C ILE A 250 -32.74 8.86 -6.00
N GLU A 251 -33.40 9.89 -6.51
CA GLU A 251 -33.23 10.36 -7.89
C GLU A 251 -32.21 11.50 -7.93
N TYR A 252 -31.29 11.44 -8.87
CA TYR A 252 -30.31 12.47 -9.13
C TYR A 252 -30.57 13.24 -10.43
N ARG A 253 -29.86 14.35 -10.57
CA ARG A 253 -29.93 15.17 -11.77
C ARG A 253 -29.60 14.33 -13.01
N GLY A 254 -30.49 14.36 -14.01
CA GLY A 254 -30.40 13.54 -15.22
C GLY A 254 -31.19 12.22 -15.18
N GLY A 255 -32.02 12.01 -14.14
CA GLY A 255 -32.91 10.86 -14.07
C GLY A 255 -32.27 9.55 -13.58
N SER A 256 -31.03 9.59 -13.13
CA SER A 256 -30.39 8.41 -12.55
C SER A 256 -30.90 8.14 -11.13
N ASN A 257 -31.16 6.86 -10.82
CA ASN A 257 -31.69 6.44 -9.51
C ASN A 257 -30.62 5.67 -8.74
N LEU A 258 -30.54 5.92 -7.43
CA LEU A 258 -29.74 5.14 -6.48
C LEU A 258 -30.71 4.40 -5.54
N TYR A 259 -30.46 3.12 -5.33
CA TYR A 259 -31.20 2.28 -4.43
C TYR A 259 -30.32 1.92 -3.23
N ILE A 260 -30.80 2.18 -2.01
CA ILE A 260 -30.06 1.97 -0.75
C ILE A 260 -30.89 1.03 0.13
N LEU A 261 -30.25 0.05 0.74
CA LEU A 261 -30.83 -0.87 1.73
C LEU A 261 -30.97 -0.19 3.08
#